data_ffe298d819efbb68efc31293100ffcba
#
_entry.id   ffe298d819efbb68efc31293100ffcba
#
_cell.length_a   1.000
_cell.length_b   1.000
_cell.length_c   1.000
_cell.angle_alpha   90.00
_cell.angle_beta   90.00
_cell.angle_gamma   90.00
#
_symmetry.space_group_name_H-M   'P 1'
#
loop_
_entity.id
_entity.type
_entity.pdbx_description
1 polymer ?
#
loop_
_entity_poly.entity_id
_entity_poly.type
_entity_poly.pdbx_seq_one_letter_code
_entity_poly.pdbx_strand_id
1 'polypeptide(L)'
;MDCRQDEIVTSLMASYHEVGGINHVDCGNLPSKQAISSLCEDLLHLLFPGFFSEEAVTSDELQLMTHELVAGIRQRLNVEVRRTVRLNGDSTPAESEGLVCRFMLALPKVRALLQNDVEAAFEGDPAARGFEEIILAYPGLEAIAIQRTAHVLYKENVPLIPRMMTEWAHGRTGIDIHPGAEIGTHFFIDHGTGVVIGETAALGNHVKLYQGVGLVARSLAAGQALRGKKRHPTLEDHVTVYANATIVGGDTV
;
A
#
# COMPACT_ATOMS: atom_id res chain seq x y z
N MET A 1 46.02 -2.25 6.67
CA MET A 1 45.69 -3.42 5.81
C MET A 1 45.23 -2.85 4.47
N ASP A 2 45.96 -3.14 3.43
CA ASP A 2 45.57 -2.73 2.10
C ASP A 2 44.47 -3.70 1.60
N CYS A 3 43.28 -3.21 1.39
CA CYS A 3 42.11 -4.04 1.05
C CYS A 3 42.17 -4.28 -0.47
N ARG A 4 42.61 -5.46 -0.90
CA ARG A 4 42.71 -5.79 -2.31
C ARG A 4 41.32 -6.13 -2.85
N GLN A 5 40.86 -5.33 -3.81
CA GLN A 5 39.51 -5.49 -4.43
C GLN A 5 39.30 -6.92 -4.99
N ASP A 6 40.32 -7.51 -5.61
CA ASP A 6 40.21 -8.85 -6.21
C ASP A 6 40.01 -9.96 -5.17
N GLU A 7 40.62 -9.84 -3.99
CA GLU A 7 40.41 -10.79 -2.88
C GLU A 7 38.98 -10.69 -2.33
N ILE A 8 38.42 -9.48 -2.26
CA ILE A 8 37.02 -9.25 -1.85
C ILE A 8 36.07 -9.87 -2.86
N VAL A 9 36.29 -9.59 -4.17
CA VAL A 9 35.44 -10.14 -5.23
C VAL A 9 35.49 -11.67 -5.22
N THR A 10 36.65 -12.27 -5.08
CA THR A 10 36.83 -13.74 -5.03
C THR A 10 36.06 -14.32 -3.84
N SER A 11 36.16 -13.70 -2.65
CA SER A 11 35.43 -14.14 -1.44
C SER A 11 33.92 -14.01 -1.59
N LEU A 12 33.44 -12.91 -2.18
CA LEU A 12 32.01 -12.72 -2.44
C LEU A 12 31.47 -13.71 -3.47
N MET A 13 32.23 -14.00 -4.53
CA MET A 13 31.83 -15.01 -5.52
C MET A 13 31.71 -16.40 -4.91
N ALA A 14 32.66 -16.78 -4.02
CA ALA A 14 32.55 -18.04 -3.27
C ALA A 14 31.30 -18.05 -2.41
N SER A 15 31.01 -16.97 -1.67
CA SER A 15 29.81 -16.83 -0.85
C SER A 15 28.53 -16.92 -1.70
N TYR A 16 28.47 -16.34 -2.90
CA TYR A 16 27.30 -16.44 -3.78
C TYR A 16 27.05 -17.88 -4.24
N HIS A 17 28.08 -18.70 -4.37
CA HIS A 17 27.91 -20.12 -4.66
C HIS A 17 27.46 -20.93 -3.44
N GLU A 18 28.01 -20.65 -2.26
CA GLU A 18 27.69 -21.37 -1.02
C GLU A 18 26.33 -20.98 -0.46
N VAL A 19 25.94 -19.71 -0.55
CA VAL A 19 24.72 -19.12 0.02
C VAL A 19 23.80 -18.62 -1.10
N GLY A 20 23.40 -19.49 -2.03
CA GLY A 20 22.65 -19.15 -3.23
C GLY A 20 21.19 -18.73 -2.98
N GLY A 21 20.60 -19.03 -1.80
CA GLY A 21 19.17 -18.85 -1.51
C GLY A 21 18.70 -17.37 -1.49
N ILE A 22 19.60 -16.40 -1.46
CA ILE A 22 19.31 -14.95 -1.52
C ILE A 22 19.80 -14.30 -2.82
N ASN A 23 20.23 -15.08 -3.79
CA ASN A 23 20.62 -14.61 -5.11
C ASN A 23 19.42 -14.62 -6.06
N HIS A 24 19.38 -13.65 -6.97
CA HIS A 24 18.41 -13.59 -8.07
C HIS A 24 19.15 -13.36 -9.38
N VAL A 25 19.96 -14.37 -9.76
CA VAL A 25 20.83 -14.38 -10.95
C VAL A 25 20.21 -15.33 -11.98
N ASP A 26 20.30 -14.99 -13.25
CA ASP A 26 19.76 -15.76 -14.39
C ASP A 26 18.23 -16.00 -14.30
N CYS A 27 17.54 -15.15 -13.54
CA CYS A 27 16.07 -15.16 -13.36
C CYS A 27 15.41 -14.01 -14.10
N GLY A 28 14.08 -14.06 -14.22
CA GLY A 28 13.29 -12.95 -14.77
C GLY A 28 13.40 -11.68 -13.91
N ASN A 29 13.25 -10.51 -14.51
CA ASN A 29 13.29 -9.24 -13.77
C ASN A 29 12.18 -9.17 -12.71
N LEU A 30 12.56 -8.81 -11.49
CA LEU A 30 11.65 -8.45 -10.41
C LEU A 30 11.05 -7.03 -10.63
N PRO A 31 9.92 -6.70 -10.00
CA PRO A 31 9.39 -5.35 -10.04
C PRO A 31 10.37 -4.36 -9.41
N SER A 32 10.46 -3.18 -10.02
CA SER A 32 11.38 -2.13 -9.57
C SER A 32 10.80 -1.37 -8.38
N LYS A 33 11.56 -1.29 -7.27
CA LYS A 33 11.18 -0.45 -6.12
C LYS A 33 10.97 1.01 -6.54
N GLN A 34 11.83 1.55 -7.41
CA GLN A 34 11.71 2.93 -7.90
C GLN A 34 10.44 3.13 -8.74
N ALA A 35 10.12 2.18 -9.61
CA ALA A 35 8.90 2.26 -10.42
C ALA A 35 7.64 2.21 -9.55
N ILE A 36 7.64 1.41 -8.48
CA ILE A 36 6.51 1.36 -7.52
C ILE A 36 6.42 2.64 -6.69
N SER A 37 7.55 3.24 -6.25
CA SER A 37 7.56 4.55 -5.60
C SER A 37 6.90 5.61 -6.49
N SER A 38 7.35 5.75 -7.73
CA SER A 38 6.75 6.70 -8.68
C SER A 38 5.28 6.38 -9.00
N LEU A 39 4.89 5.09 -9.00
CA LEU A 39 3.49 4.71 -9.15
C LEU A 39 2.63 5.21 -7.98
N CYS A 40 3.12 5.08 -6.74
CA CYS A 40 2.40 5.57 -5.56
C CYS A 40 2.24 7.10 -5.58
N GLU A 41 3.29 7.82 -5.97
CA GLU A 41 3.27 9.28 -6.13
C GLU A 41 2.26 9.71 -7.20
N ASP A 42 2.30 9.12 -8.39
CA ASP A 42 1.35 9.40 -9.47
C ASP A 42 -0.11 9.09 -9.07
N LEU A 43 -0.33 8.03 -8.28
CA LEU A 43 -1.65 7.69 -7.76
C LEU A 43 -2.17 8.74 -6.79
N LEU A 44 -1.33 9.28 -5.90
CA LEU A 44 -1.73 10.38 -5.01
C LEU A 44 -2.10 11.63 -5.81
N HIS A 45 -1.31 12.00 -6.84
CA HIS A 45 -1.64 13.11 -7.74
C HIS A 45 -2.97 12.90 -8.48
N LEU A 46 -3.25 11.68 -8.94
CA LEU A 46 -4.49 11.34 -9.64
C LEU A 46 -5.70 11.34 -8.71
N LEU A 47 -5.56 10.86 -7.48
CA LEU A 47 -6.63 10.76 -6.49
C LEU A 47 -6.96 12.10 -5.83
N PHE A 48 -5.97 12.99 -5.70
CA PHE A 48 -6.10 14.32 -5.10
C PHE A 48 -5.59 15.39 -6.08
N PRO A 49 -6.31 15.65 -7.20
CA PRO A 49 -5.85 16.55 -8.24
C PRO A 49 -5.66 17.98 -7.70
N GLY A 50 -4.52 18.59 -8.05
CA GLY A 50 -4.13 19.94 -7.65
C GLY A 50 -3.47 20.06 -6.27
N PHE A 51 -3.55 19.04 -5.40
CA PHE A 51 -2.97 19.14 -4.05
C PHE A 51 -1.45 19.00 -4.01
N PHE A 52 -0.87 18.20 -4.89
CA PHE A 52 0.58 17.92 -4.89
C PHE A 52 1.32 18.56 -6.06
N SER A 53 0.65 19.44 -6.80
CA SER A 53 1.24 20.21 -7.91
C SER A 53 1.96 21.44 -7.38
N GLU A 54 3.11 21.80 -7.97
CA GLU A 54 3.83 23.02 -7.61
C GLU A 54 3.07 24.30 -8.04
N GLU A 55 2.32 24.21 -9.15
CA GLU A 55 1.48 25.27 -9.68
C GLU A 55 0.00 24.93 -9.54
N ALA A 56 -0.84 25.96 -9.46
CA ALA A 56 -2.28 25.78 -9.40
C ALA A 56 -2.81 25.14 -10.68
N VAL A 57 -3.57 24.05 -10.54
CA VAL A 57 -4.21 23.36 -11.68
C VAL A 57 -5.55 23.99 -11.98
N THR A 58 -5.72 24.49 -13.19
CA THR A 58 -6.99 25.05 -13.67
C THR A 58 -7.93 23.95 -14.17
N SER A 59 -9.24 24.25 -14.25
CA SER A 59 -10.23 23.31 -14.79
C SER A 59 -9.93 22.88 -16.23
N ASP A 60 -9.33 23.77 -17.03
CA ASP A 60 -8.98 23.48 -18.43
C ASP A 60 -7.76 22.55 -18.54
N GLU A 61 -6.83 22.62 -17.59
CA GLU A 61 -5.63 21.78 -17.52
C GLU A 61 -5.91 20.41 -16.90
N LEU A 62 -6.95 20.31 -16.06
CA LEU A 62 -7.28 19.09 -15.33
C LEU A 62 -7.46 17.87 -16.24
N GLN A 63 -8.10 18.05 -17.40
CA GLN A 63 -8.32 16.96 -18.34
C GLN A 63 -7.00 16.44 -18.93
N LEU A 64 -6.11 17.34 -19.32
CA LEU A 64 -4.80 16.98 -19.90
C LEU A 64 -3.94 16.28 -18.85
N MET A 65 -3.82 16.87 -17.66
CA MET A 65 -3.08 16.28 -16.54
C MET A 65 -3.60 14.86 -16.21
N THR A 66 -4.93 14.69 -16.16
CA THR A 66 -5.53 13.37 -15.90
C THR A 66 -5.18 12.37 -16.99
N HIS A 67 -5.21 12.78 -18.26
CA HIS A 67 -4.81 11.90 -19.38
C HIS A 67 -3.35 11.47 -19.26
N GLU A 68 -2.44 12.37 -18.93
CA GLU A 68 -1.00 12.08 -18.78
C GLU A 68 -0.75 11.11 -17.62
N LEU A 69 -1.35 11.39 -16.45
CA LEU A 69 -1.24 10.52 -15.27
C LEU A 69 -1.79 9.11 -15.54
N VAL A 70 -2.99 9.03 -16.14
CA VAL A 70 -3.61 7.74 -16.49
C VAL A 70 -2.73 6.96 -17.47
N ALA A 71 -2.17 7.61 -18.49
CA ALA A 71 -1.29 6.96 -19.46
C ALA A 71 0.02 6.47 -18.79
N GLY A 72 0.65 7.30 -17.97
CA GLY A 72 1.87 6.98 -17.24
C GLY A 72 1.69 5.83 -16.25
N ILE A 73 0.62 5.89 -15.44
CA ILE A 73 0.27 4.83 -14.48
C ILE A 73 0.02 3.50 -15.22
N ARG A 74 -0.81 3.50 -16.28
CA ARG A 74 -1.09 2.30 -17.07
C ARG A 74 0.18 1.68 -17.64
N GLN A 75 1.04 2.50 -18.24
CA GLN A 75 2.28 2.01 -18.86
C GLN A 75 3.19 1.40 -17.79
N ARG A 76 3.43 2.12 -16.69
CA ARG A 76 4.31 1.68 -15.60
C ARG A 76 3.77 0.41 -14.93
N LEU A 77 2.50 0.42 -14.54
CA LEU A 77 1.88 -0.72 -13.88
C LEU A 77 1.87 -1.97 -14.78
N ASN A 78 1.62 -1.82 -16.08
CA ASN A 78 1.64 -2.95 -17.02
C ASN A 78 3.02 -3.60 -17.11
N VAL A 79 4.10 -2.80 -17.12
CA VAL A 79 5.48 -3.33 -17.09
C VAL A 79 5.73 -4.12 -15.81
N GLU A 80 5.38 -3.55 -14.65
CA GLU A 80 5.66 -4.15 -13.35
C GLU A 80 4.77 -5.40 -13.09
N VAL A 81 3.50 -5.38 -13.47
CA VAL A 81 2.61 -6.54 -13.39
C VAL A 81 3.15 -7.71 -14.23
N ARG A 82 3.59 -7.46 -15.47
CA ARG A 82 4.20 -8.50 -16.31
C ARG A 82 5.44 -9.14 -15.69
N ARG A 83 6.22 -8.38 -14.93
CA ARG A 83 7.39 -8.90 -14.19
C ARG A 83 6.98 -9.83 -13.06
N THR A 84 5.92 -9.48 -12.31
CA THR A 84 5.46 -10.25 -11.16
C THR A 84 4.70 -11.50 -11.53
N VAL A 85 3.87 -11.44 -12.56
CA VAL A 85 3.01 -12.58 -12.94
C VAL A 85 3.84 -13.74 -13.50
N ARG A 86 4.95 -13.44 -14.18
CA ARG A 86 5.93 -14.45 -14.61
C ARG A 86 6.54 -15.26 -13.46
N LEU A 87 6.52 -14.74 -12.22
CA LEU A 87 6.99 -15.46 -11.05
C LEU A 87 6.02 -16.58 -10.63
N ASN A 88 4.75 -16.50 -11.01
CA ASN A 88 3.70 -17.45 -10.60
C ASN A 88 3.24 -18.37 -11.75
N GLY A 89 3.81 -18.24 -12.94
CA GLY A 89 3.42 -19.01 -14.14
C GLY A 89 3.27 -18.13 -15.38
N ASP A 90 2.99 -18.73 -16.53
CA ASP A 90 2.85 -18.03 -17.79
C ASP A 90 1.49 -17.32 -17.89
N SER A 91 1.43 -16.02 -17.55
CA SER A 91 0.31 -15.20 -17.98
C SER A 91 0.64 -14.46 -19.28
N THR A 92 -0.39 -14.33 -20.10
CA THR A 92 -0.28 -13.63 -21.37
C THR A 92 -0.19 -12.12 -21.20
N PRO A 93 0.42 -11.39 -22.14
CA PRO A 93 0.38 -9.92 -22.14
C PRO A 93 -1.04 -9.34 -22.07
N ALA A 94 -2.02 -10.00 -22.70
CA ALA A 94 -3.43 -9.57 -22.71
C ALA A 94 -4.07 -9.69 -21.32
N GLU A 95 -3.76 -10.73 -20.54
CA GLU A 95 -4.26 -10.89 -19.17
C GLU A 95 -3.73 -9.79 -18.26
N SER A 96 -2.44 -9.47 -18.36
CA SER A 96 -1.83 -8.36 -17.61
C SER A 96 -2.47 -7.02 -17.95
N GLU A 97 -2.75 -6.76 -19.21
CA GLU A 97 -3.39 -5.54 -19.68
C GLU A 97 -4.85 -5.43 -19.22
N GLY A 98 -5.60 -6.54 -19.25
CA GLY A 98 -6.95 -6.63 -18.71
C GLY A 98 -7.00 -6.36 -17.19
N LEU A 99 -6.02 -6.86 -16.43
CA LEU A 99 -5.89 -6.61 -15.00
C LEU A 99 -5.63 -5.13 -14.73
N VAL A 100 -4.68 -4.52 -15.45
CA VAL A 100 -4.39 -3.08 -15.31
C VAL A 100 -5.60 -2.22 -15.65
N CYS A 101 -6.37 -2.61 -16.68
CA CYS A 101 -7.61 -1.93 -17.05
C CYS A 101 -8.64 -1.99 -15.90
N ARG A 102 -8.88 -3.16 -15.29
CA ARG A 102 -9.79 -3.29 -14.14
C ARG A 102 -9.33 -2.47 -12.94
N PHE A 103 -8.04 -2.44 -12.65
CA PHE A 103 -7.46 -1.58 -11.62
C PHE A 103 -7.79 -0.11 -11.87
N MET A 104 -7.50 0.40 -13.08
CA MET A 104 -7.78 1.80 -13.44
C MET A 104 -9.27 2.15 -13.33
N LEU A 105 -10.16 1.24 -13.76
CA LEU A 105 -11.61 1.41 -13.65
C LEU A 105 -12.12 1.39 -12.20
N ALA A 106 -11.37 0.85 -11.25
CA ALA A 106 -11.71 0.85 -9.82
C ALA A 106 -11.35 2.18 -9.12
N LEU A 107 -10.42 2.98 -9.66
CA LEU A 107 -9.92 4.20 -9.01
C LEU A 107 -11.00 5.24 -8.68
N PRO A 108 -12.04 5.47 -9.50
CA PRO A 108 -13.12 6.37 -9.11
C PRO A 108 -13.85 5.93 -7.83
N LYS A 109 -14.02 4.62 -7.60
CA LYS A 109 -14.59 4.09 -6.35
C LYS A 109 -13.63 4.28 -5.17
N VAL A 110 -12.34 4.06 -5.38
CA VAL A 110 -11.30 4.35 -4.35
C VAL A 110 -11.35 5.82 -3.98
N ARG A 111 -11.44 6.73 -4.95
CA ARG A 111 -11.54 8.16 -4.69
C ARG A 111 -12.77 8.52 -3.85
N ALA A 112 -13.94 7.90 -4.11
CA ALA A 112 -15.14 8.11 -3.30
C ALA A 112 -14.95 7.65 -1.84
N LEU A 113 -14.23 6.53 -1.61
CA LEU A 113 -13.88 6.09 -0.25
C LEU A 113 -12.94 7.07 0.44
N LEU A 114 -11.97 7.63 -0.29
CA LEU A 114 -11.04 8.62 0.26
C LEU A 114 -11.73 9.93 0.63
N GLN A 115 -12.77 10.36 -0.09
CA GLN A 115 -13.58 11.50 0.31
C GLN A 115 -14.20 11.26 1.70
N ASN A 116 -14.77 10.07 1.93
CA ASN A 116 -15.33 9.72 3.23
C ASN A 116 -14.26 9.66 4.35
N ASP A 117 -13.03 9.23 4.01
CA ASP A 117 -11.93 9.17 4.98
C ASP A 117 -11.44 10.59 5.35
N VAL A 118 -11.41 11.53 4.39
CA VAL A 118 -11.11 12.95 4.65
C VAL A 118 -12.20 13.58 5.55
N GLU A 119 -13.47 13.30 5.28
CA GLU A 119 -14.59 13.76 6.11
C GLU A 119 -14.48 13.22 7.54
N ALA A 120 -14.19 11.93 7.70
CA ALA A 120 -14.00 11.30 9.01
C ALA A 120 -12.82 11.90 9.79
N ALA A 121 -11.73 12.25 9.10
CA ALA A 121 -10.59 12.92 9.72
C ALA A 121 -10.94 14.34 10.17
N PHE A 122 -11.68 15.08 9.36
CA PHE A 122 -12.12 16.43 9.69
C PHE A 122 -13.10 16.46 10.88
N GLU A 123 -14.06 15.54 10.89
CA GLU A 123 -14.99 15.39 12.00
C GLU A 123 -14.34 14.85 13.27
N GLY A 124 -13.34 14.00 13.11
CA GLY A 124 -12.67 13.28 14.20
C GLY A 124 -11.53 14.03 14.88
N ASP A 125 -10.99 15.10 14.26
CA ASP A 125 -9.92 15.92 14.82
C ASP A 125 -10.34 17.40 14.92
N PRO A 126 -10.66 17.90 16.12
CA PRO A 126 -11.03 19.30 16.30
C PRO A 126 -9.89 20.31 16.00
N ALA A 127 -8.66 19.85 15.82
CA ALA A 127 -7.53 20.71 15.44
C ALA A 127 -7.45 20.94 13.92
N ALA A 128 -8.11 20.10 13.11
CA ALA A 128 -8.11 20.22 11.66
C ALA A 128 -8.86 21.49 11.21
N ARG A 129 -8.19 22.32 10.40
CA ARG A 129 -8.74 23.61 9.92
C ARG A 129 -9.50 23.49 8.60
N GLY A 130 -9.29 22.39 7.86
CA GLY A 130 -9.91 22.14 6.57
C GLY A 130 -9.43 20.83 5.93
N PHE A 131 -10.04 20.48 4.81
CA PHE A 131 -9.69 19.28 4.06
C PHE A 131 -8.27 19.37 3.47
N GLU A 132 -7.83 20.58 3.13
CA GLU A 132 -6.49 20.84 2.59
C GLU A 132 -5.41 20.43 3.57
N GLU A 133 -5.57 20.74 4.85
CA GLU A 133 -4.63 20.38 5.90
C GLU A 133 -4.56 18.85 6.04
N ILE A 134 -5.70 18.17 6.01
CA ILE A 134 -5.79 16.72 6.10
C ILE A 134 -5.10 16.05 4.92
N ILE A 135 -5.39 16.52 3.69
CA ILE A 135 -4.83 15.94 2.46
C ILE A 135 -3.32 16.14 2.39
N LEU A 136 -2.83 17.31 2.80
CA LEU A 136 -1.41 17.66 2.66
C LEU A 136 -0.54 17.17 3.82
N ALA A 137 -1.11 17.03 5.03
CA ALA A 137 -0.30 16.87 6.23
C ALA A 137 -0.58 15.59 7.05
N TYR A 138 -1.73 14.94 6.89
CA TYR A 138 -2.05 13.80 7.74
C TYR A 138 -1.48 12.49 7.20
N PRO A 139 -0.54 11.85 7.94
CA PRO A 139 0.07 10.59 7.50
C PRO A 139 -0.95 9.45 7.39
N GLY A 140 -2.02 9.48 8.20
CA GLY A 140 -3.11 8.51 8.13
C GLY A 140 -3.81 8.49 6.78
N LEU A 141 -4.00 9.67 6.15
CA LEU A 141 -4.63 9.74 4.84
C LEU A 141 -3.70 9.22 3.72
N GLU A 142 -2.40 9.54 3.76
CA GLU A 142 -1.43 8.99 2.80
C GLU A 142 -1.40 7.45 2.89
N ALA A 143 -1.35 6.90 4.11
CA ALA A 143 -1.30 5.46 4.33
C ALA A 143 -2.56 4.75 3.81
N ILE A 144 -3.76 5.26 4.12
CA ILE A 144 -5.01 4.63 3.67
C ILE A 144 -5.23 4.80 2.16
N ALA A 145 -4.81 5.91 1.56
CA ALA A 145 -4.92 6.13 0.12
C ALA A 145 -4.12 5.07 -0.66
N ILE A 146 -2.90 4.82 -0.23
CA ILE A 146 -2.08 3.77 -0.85
C ILE A 146 -2.62 2.38 -0.52
N GLN A 147 -3.07 2.11 0.71
CA GLN A 147 -3.66 0.82 1.05
C GLN A 147 -4.89 0.50 0.20
N ARG A 148 -5.84 1.43 0.03
CA ARG A 148 -7.05 1.22 -0.77
C ARG A 148 -6.72 0.91 -2.23
N THR A 149 -5.72 1.59 -2.81
CA THR A 149 -5.26 1.28 -4.18
C THR A 149 -4.54 -0.07 -4.24
N ALA A 150 -3.66 -0.36 -3.30
CA ALA A 150 -2.95 -1.64 -3.20
C ALA A 150 -3.92 -2.82 -2.97
N HIS A 151 -5.00 -2.61 -2.20
CA HIS A 151 -6.04 -3.61 -1.97
C HIS A 151 -6.73 -4.03 -3.26
N VAL A 152 -6.98 -3.12 -4.21
CA VAL A 152 -7.54 -3.47 -5.53
C VAL A 152 -6.63 -4.48 -6.25
N LEU A 153 -5.32 -4.23 -6.29
CA LEU A 153 -4.36 -5.15 -6.91
C LEU A 153 -4.23 -6.47 -6.12
N TYR A 154 -4.32 -6.41 -4.79
CA TYR A 154 -4.30 -7.59 -3.94
C TYR A 154 -5.49 -8.52 -4.23
N LYS A 155 -6.69 -7.98 -4.37
CA LYS A 155 -7.92 -8.74 -4.73
C LYS A 155 -7.83 -9.36 -6.13
N GLU A 156 -7.07 -8.77 -7.04
CA GLU A 156 -6.75 -9.32 -8.35
C GLU A 156 -5.59 -10.36 -8.31
N ASN A 157 -5.11 -10.72 -7.13
CA ASN A 157 -4.01 -11.66 -6.88
C ASN A 157 -2.67 -11.24 -7.53
N VAL A 158 -2.42 -9.95 -7.68
CA VAL A 158 -1.12 -9.45 -8.16
C VAL A 158 -0.05 -9.73 -7.11
N PRO A 159 1.02 -10.47 -7.44
CA PRO A 159 2.09 -10.74 -6.48
C PRO A 159 2.96 -9.50 -6.24
N LEU A 160 3.56 -9.39 -5.08
CA LEU A 160 4.58 -8.42 -4.67
C LEU A 160 4.14 -6.96 -4.71
N ILE A 161 3.59 -6.45 -5.82
CA ILE A 161 3.29 -5.02 -6.04
C ILE A 161 2.41 -4.43 -4.92
N PRO A 162 1.28 -5.05 -4.51
CA PRO A 162 0.46 -4.49 -3.44
C PRO A 162 1.24 -4.33 -2.13
N ARG A 163 2.08 -5.31 -1.77
CA ARG A 163 2.91 -5.21 -0.56
C ARG A 163 4.00 -4.14 -0.70
N MET A 164 4.63 -4.02 -1.88
CA MET A 164 5.64 -2.97 -2.13
C MET A 164 5.02 -1.57 -2.01
N MET A 165 3.78 -1.37 -2.46
CA MET A 165 3.05 -0.11 -2.32
C MET A 165 2.80 0.22 -0.85
N THR A 166 2.27 -0.73 -0.06
CA THR A 166 2.01 -0.49 1.37
C THR A 166 3.29 -0.32 2.18
N GLU A 167 4.40 -0.99 1.82
CA GLU A 167 5.72 -0.74 2.44
C GLU A 167 6.29 0.63 2.08
N TRP A 168 6.02 1.15 0.87
CA TRP A 168 6.38 2.52 0.51
C TRP A 168 5.67 3.53 1.42
N ALA A 169 4.36 3.36 1.65
CA ALA A 169 3.58 4.21 2.55
C ALA A 169 4.04 4.04 4.01
N HIS A 170 4.28 2.80 4.47
CA HIS A 170 4.80 2.50 5.80
C HIS A 170 6.12 3.22 6.08
N GLY A 171 7.07 3.17 5.14
CA GLY A 171 8.36 3.86 5.28
C GLY A 171 8.27 5.38 5.42
N ARG A 172 7.19 6.00 4.93
CA ARG A 172 6.94 7.45 4.97
C ARG A 172 6.12 7.89 6.18
N THR A 173 5.15 7.07 6.58
CA THR A 173 4.13 7.44 7.57
C THR A 173 4.33 6.77 8.93
N GLY A 174 5.11 5.69 8.99
CA GLY A 174 5.19 4.84 10.18
C GLY A 174 3.93 4.00 10.43
N ILE A 175 3.05 3.86 9.43
CA ILE A 175 1.77 3.14 9.50
C ILE A 175 1.85 1.91 8.60
N ASP A 176 1.84 0.71 9.18
CA ASP A 176 1.89 -0.57 8.45
C ASP A 176 0.48 -1.15 8.28
N ILE A 177 -0.11 -0.99 7.09
CA ILE A 177 -1.39 -1.61 6.75
C ILE A 177 -1.15 -2.65 5.66
N HIS A 178 -1.45 -3.92 5.95
CA HIS A 178 -1.33 -4.97 4.94
C HIS A 178 -2.36 -4.76 3.82
N PRO A 179 -1.99 -4.93 2.52
CA PRO A 179 -2.92 -4.71 1.42
C PRO A 179 -4.13 -5.66 1.42
N GLY A 180 -4.06 -6.78 2.14
CA GLY A 180 -5.17 -7.71 2.33
C GLY A 180 -6.21 -7.29 3.36
N ALA A 181 -5.91 -6.28 4.20
CA ALA A 181 -6.87 -5.79 5.20
C ALA A 181 -8.12 -5.22 4.51
N GLU A 182 -9.30 -5.61 5.01
CA GLU A 182 -10.58 -5.07 4.56
C GLU A 182 -10.97 -3.89 5.45
N ILE A 183 -11.18 -2.72 4.85
CA ILE A 183 -11.42 -1.47 5.58
C ILE A 183 -12.67 -0.79 5.00
N GLY A 184 -13.67 -0.57 5.85
CA GLY A 184 -14.92 0.11 5.54
C GLY A 184 -14.74 1.59 5.18
N THR A 185 -15.83 2.33 5.17
CA THR A 185 -15.87 3.77 4.85
C THR A 185 -15.62 4.63 6.10
N HIS A 186 -15.26 5.90 5.92
CA HIS A 186 -15.04 6.85 7.01
C HIS A 186 -13.98 6.35 8.02
N PHE A 187 -12.92 5.79 7.50
CA PHE A 187 -11.82 5.30 8.32
C PHE A 187 -10.85 6.44 8.62
N PHE A 188 -10.48 6.58 9.89
CA PHE A 188 -9.55 7.62 10.34
C PHE A 188 -8.45 7.06 11.23
N ILE A 189 -7.20 7.39 10.90
CA ILE A 189 -6.03 7.18 11.77
C ILE A 189 -5.51 8.54 12.21
N ASP A 190 -5.56 8.78 13.52
CA ASP A 190 -5.03 9.98 14.14
C ASP A 190 -3.59 9.76 14.59
N HIS A 191 -2.68 10.71 14.29
CA HIS A 191 -1.22 10.63 14.47
C HIS A 191 -0.56 9.47 13.71
N GLY A 192 -0.94 8.25 13.99
CA GLY A 192 -0.71 7.02 13.23
C GLY A 192 0.61 6.31 13.46
N THR A 193 1.68 6.96 13.92
CA THR A 193 2.99 6.32 14.11
C THR A 193 2.88 5.00 14.90
N GLY A 194 3.37 3.90 14.31
CA GLY A 194 3.38 2.58 14.94
C GLY A 194 2.05 1.82 14.87
N VAL A 195 1.07 2.28 14.09
CA VAL A 195 -0.13 1.49 13.78
C VAL A 195 0.25 0.31 12.91
N VAL A 196 -0.26 -0.88 13.26
CA VAL A 196 -0.09 -2.11 12.48
C VAL A 196 -1.44 -2.78 12.25
N ILE A 197 -1.83 -2.96 11.00
CA ILE A 197 -3.07 -3.64 10.60
C ILE A 197 -2.73 -4.86 9.75
N GLY A 198 -2.94 -6.06 10.30
CA GLY A 198 -2.53 -7.32 9.67
C GLY A 198 -3.44 -7.78 8.52
N GLU A 199 -2.93 -8.72 7.72
CA GLU A 199 -3.50 -9.20 6.44
C GLU A 199 -4.98 -9.54 6.47
N THR A 200 -5.44 -10.22 7.51
CA THR A 200 -6.84 -10.70 7.60
C THR A 200 -7.68 -9.86 8.56
N ALA A 201 -7.22 -8.65 8.90
CA ALA A 201 -8.04 -7.71 9.66
C ALA A 201 -9.25 -7.27 8.81
N ALA A 202 -10.39 -7.09 9.47
CA ALA A 202 -11.59 -6.55 8.86
C ALA A 202 -12.13 -5.43 9.76
N LEU A 203 -12.25 -4.22 9.20
CA LEU A 203 -12.70 -3.04 9.90
C LEU A 203 -14.01 -2.57 9.27
N GLY A 204 -15.02 -2.34 10.10
CA GLY A 204 -16.30 -1.78 9.70
C GLY A 204 -16.19 -0.30 9.29
N ASN A 205 -17.34 0.36 9.24
CA ASN A 205 -17.43 1.77 8.90
C ASN A 205 -17.19 2.65 10.14
N HIS A 206 -16.72 3.89 9.93
CA HIS A 206 -16.47 4.86 11.01
C HIS A 206 -15.54 4.36 12.12
N VAL A 207 -14.54 3.53 11.75
CA VAL A 207 -13.51 3.07 12.69
C VAL A 207 -12.44 4.14 12.83
N LYS A 208 -12.07 4.46 14.08
CA LYS A 208 -10.99 5.39 14.42
C LYS A 208 -9.88 4.69 15.18
N LEU A 209 -8.64 4.88 14.73
CA LEU A 209 -7.45 4.35 15.39
C LEU A 209 -6.50 5.49 15.78
N TYR A 210 -5.81 5.33 16.90
CA TYR A 210 -4.75 6.23 17.33
C TYR A 210 -3.37 5.58 17.15
N GLN A 211 -2.30 6.37 17.34
CA GLN A 211 -0.92 5.89 17.24
C GLN A 211 -0.66 4.64 18.08
N GLY A 212 0.23 3.77 17.60
CA GLY A 212 0.66 2.56 18.29
C GLY A 212 -0.39 1.45 18.39
N VAL A 213 -1.54 1.58 17.73
CA VAL A 213 -2.57 0.54 17.72
C VAL A 213 -2.08 -0.66 16.91
N GLY A 214 -2.19 -1.86 17.49
CA GLY A 214 -1.89 -3.13 16.82
C GLY A 214 -3.13 -4.00 16.63
N LEU A 215 -3.45 -4.34 15.38
CA LEU A 215 -4.46 -5.35 15.02
C LEU A 215 -3.73 -6.58 14.47
N VAL A 216 -3.33 -7.49 15.36
CA VAL A 216 -2.30 -8.49 15.07
C VAL A 216 -2.74 -9.92 15.38
N ALA A 217 -2.02 -10.89 14.85
CA ALA A 217 -2.28 -12.31 15.13
C ALA A 217 -1.83 -12.67 16.56
N ARG A 218 -2.60 -13.55 17.23
CA ARG A 218 -2.26 -14.03 18.60
C ARG A 218 -0.97 -14.83 18.62
N SER A 219 -0.71 -15.62 17.60
CA SER A 219 0.50 -16.43 17.48
C SER A 219 0.82 -16.70 16.01
N LEU A 220 2.10 -16.69 15.69
CA LEU A 220 2.63 -17.06 14.37
C LEU A 220 3.43 -18.36 14.42
N ALA A 221 3.36 -19.13 15.51
CA ALA A 221 4.14 -20.34 15.71
C ALA A 221 3.91 -21.42 14.62
N ALA A 222 2.72 -21.43 14.00
CA ALA A 222 2.44 -22.33 12.89
C ALA A 222 2.95 -21.84 11.52
N GLY A 223 3.58 -20.66 11.47
CA GLY A 223 4.23 -20.13 10.27
C GLY A 223 3.33 -20.16 9.04
N GLN A 224 3.83 -20.71 7.92
CA GLN A 224 3.12 -20.77 6.64
C GLN A 224 1.78 -21.56 6.68
N ALA A 225 1.56 -22.43 7.67
CA ALA A 225 0.28 -23.14 7.85
C ALA A 225 -0.89 -22.20 8.20
N LEU A 226 -0.61 -20.95 8.57
CA LEU A 226 -1.61 -19.89 8.81
C LEU A 226 -1.99 -19.10 7.55
N ARG A 227 -1.34 -19.35 6.43
CA ARG A 227 -1.62 -18.66 5.17
C ARG A 227 -3.08 -18.85 4.76
N GLY A 228 -3.75 -17.75 4.41
CA GLY A 228 -5.16 -17.76 4.01
C GLY A 228 -6.17 -17.99 5.15
N LYS A 229 -5.72 -18.13 6.40
CA LYS A 229 -6.62 -18.29 7.56
C LYS A 229 -6.82 -16.95 8.27
N LYS A 230 -8.06 -16.73 8.76
CA LYS A 230 -8.39 -15.58 9.63
C LYS A 230 -7.54 -15.67 10.90
N ARG A 231 -6.76 -14.60 11.19
CA ARG A 231 -5.86 -14.53 12.34
C ARG A 231 -5.70 -13.14 12.95
N HIS A 232 -6.27 -12.11 12.29
CA HIS A 232 -6.28 -10.74 12.77
C HIS A 232 -7.70 -10.30 13.14
N PRO A 233 -7.87 -9.32 14.01
CA PRO A 233 -9.17 -8.90 14.53
C PRO A 233 -10.18 -8.47 13.46
N THR A 234 -11.45 -8.55 13.82
CA THR A 234 -12.54 -7.83 13.15
C THR A 234 -13.02 -6.73 14.10
N LEU A 235 -13.06 -5.49 13.63
CA LEU A 235 -13.69 -4.37 14.35
C LEU A 235 -15.02 -4.07 13.70
N GLU A 236 -16.07 -3.94 14.50
CA GLU A 236 -17.39 -3.55 14.02
C GLU A 236 -17.45 -2.05 13.69
N ASP A 237 -18.62 -1.58 13.22
CA ASP A 237 -18.83 -0.18 12.89
C ASP A 237 -18.68 0.71 14.14
N HIS A 238 -18.19 1.93 13.97
CA HIS A 238 -18.03 2.96 15.00
C HIS A 238 -17.08 2.59 16.16
N VAL A 239 -16.22 1.58 16.00
CA VAL A 239 -15.19 1.23 17.00
C VAL A 239 -14.08 2.28 17.00
N THR A 240 -13.72 2.77 18.18
CA THR A 240 -12.54 3.61 18.41
C THR A 240 -11.52 2.84 19.24
N VAL A 241 -10.30 2.68 18.71
CA VAL A 241 -9.19 2.04 19.42
C VAL A 241 -8.16 3.10 19.81
N TYR A 242 -8.02 3.30 21.13
CA TYR A 242 -7.12 4.33 21.65
C TYR A 242 -5.65 3.94 21.62
N ALA A 243 -4.80 4.95 21.80
CA ALA A 243 -3.34 4.86 21.63
C ALA A 243 -2.68 3.68 22.36
N ASN A 244 -1.77 3.01 21.64
CA ASN A 244 -0.97 1.87 22.13
C ASN A 244 -1.76 0.62 22.53
N ALA A 245 -3.06 0.56 22.21
CA ALA A 245 -3.84 -0.66 22.43
C ALA A 245 -3.48 -1.72 21.38
N THR A 246 -3.40 -2.98 21.82
CA THR A 246 -3.16 -4.11 20.92
C THR A 246 -4.31 -5.11 21.03
N ILE A 247 -4.99 -5.37 19.92
CA ILE A 247 -6.02 -6.38 19.80
C ILE A 247 -5.42 -7.59 19.06
N VAL A 248 -5.51 -8.76 19.65
CA VAL A 248 -4.83 -9.97 19.16
C VAL A 248 -5.80 -11.09 18.83
N GLY A 249 -5.60 -11.75 17.70
CA GLY A 249 -6.40 -12.92 17.29
C GLY A 249 -7.46 -12.57 16.25
N GLY A 250 -8.24 -13.57 15.86
CA GLY A 250 -9.24 -13.46 14.80
C GLY A 250 -10.67 -13.12 15.29
N ASP A 251 -10.81 -12.76 16.56
CA ASP A 251 -12.10 -12.50 17.19
C ASP A 251 -12.66 -11.12 16.77
N THR A 252 -13.96 -10.91 16.99
CA THR A 252 -14.66 -9.65 16.68
C THR A 252 -14.75 -8.77 17.94
N VAL A 253 -14.57 -7.48 17.75
CA VAL A 253 -14.67 -6.42 18.77
C VAL A 253 -15.66 -5.36 18.31
#